data_9f7ab9245d0bde47d4a5bcaa64528572
#
_entry.id   9f7ab9245d0bde47d4a5bcaa64528572
#
_cell.length_a   1.000
_cell.length_b   1.000
_cell.length_c   1.000
_cell.angle_alpha   90.00
_cell.angle_beta   90.00
_cell.angle_gamma   90.00
#
_symmetry.space_group_name_H-M   'P 1'
#
loop_
_entity.id
_entity.type
_entity.pdbx_description
1 polymer ?
#
loop_
_entity_poly.entity_id
_entity_poly.type
_entity_poly.pdbx_seq_one_letter_code
_entity_poly.pdbx_strand_id
1 'polypeptide(L)'
;RADVAFLPLAAVEWHGVQSPGGTDALKAHGVCCAAAERLGGGAVFPSLVWGLPRDSFYVGTSSSLGDIAKPMASALGTDVERLVGTGSHGGMDVQEQWLFYQRLLRMSLEQIAGFGFRSIYICCGHNPLIHWARPVAITFARATRMAGLPVTVDFGGEYDAAGLRGDHDTCCSATPETRA
;
A
#
# COMPACT_ATOMS: atom_id res chain seq x y z
N ARG A 1 -4.01 -7.80 -27.05
CA ARG A 1 -3.02 -7.46 -26.01
C ARG A 1 -3.69 -6.50 -25.05
N ALA A 2 -3.77 -6.82 -23.78
CA ALA A 2 -4.45 -5.97 -22.81
C ALA A 2 -3.61 -4.72 -22.53
N ASP A 3 -4.19 -3.54 -22.74
CA ASP A 3 -3.54 -2.24 -22.51
C ASP A 3 -3.79 -1.76 -21.07
N VAL A 4 -3.58 -2.67 -20.11
CA VAL A 4 -3.76 -2.41 -18.68
C VAL A 4 -2.41 -2.36 -17.99
N ALA A 5 -2.22 -1.34 -17.18
CA ALA A 5 -1.13 -1.24 -16.23
C ALA A 5 -1.63 -1.59 -14.83
N PHE A 6 -0.90 -2.43 -14.13
CA PHE A 6 -1.13 -2.75 -12.73
C PHE A 6 -0.09 -2.06 -11.88
N LEU A 7 -0.52 -1.25 -10.91
CA LEU A 7 0.33 -0.54 -9.97
C LEU A 7 0.08 -1.06 -8.56
N PRO A 8 0.95 -1.94 -8.03
CA PRO A 8 0.85 -2.37 -6.65
C PRO A 8 1.27 -1.25 -5.69
N LEU A 9 0.46 -0.99 -4.67
CA LEU A 9 0.80 -0.08 -3.57
C LEU A 9 0.96 -0.87 -2.27
N ALA A 10 1.94 -0.50 -1.48
CA ALA A 10 2.27 -1.20 -0.24
C ALA A 10 2.85 -0.26 0.81
N ALA A 11 2.95 -0.77 2.03
CA ALA A 11 3.75 -0.19 3.08
C ALA A 11 4.82 -1.19 3.54
N VAL A 12 5.92 -0.68 4.07
CA VAL A 12 6.87 -1.50 4.83
C VAL A 12 6.44 -1.44 6.28
N GLU A 13 5.80 -2.51 6.74
CA GLU A 13 5.32 -2.58 8.12
C GLU A 13 5.53 -3.98 8.73
N TRP A 14 5.43 -4.03 10.04
CA TRP A 14 5.59 -5.26 10.79
C TRP A 14 4.33 -6.12 10.73
N HIS A 15 4.48 -7.38 10.28
CA HIS A 15 3.41 -8.39 10.22
C HIS A 15 3.71 -9.60 11.11
N GLY A 16 4.49 -9.42 12.15
CA GLY A 16 4.93 -10.49 13.04
C GLY A 16 6.29 -11.08 12.66
N VAL A 17 6.88 -11.85 13.60
CA VAL A 17 8.22 -12.45 13.46
C VAL A 17 8.32 -13.46 12.30
N GLN A 18 7.19 -14.00 11.86
CA GLN A 18 7.09 -15.01 10.81
C GLN A 18 6.98 -14.39 9.41
N SER A 19 6.78 -13.07 9.30
CA SER A 19 6.51 -12.40 8.04
C SER A 19 7.58 -11.38 7.68
N PRO A 20 7.97 -11.26 6.42
CA PRO A 20 8.86 -10.19 5.99
C PRO A 20 8.16 -8.83 6.10
N GLY A 21 8.91 -7.76 6.41
CA GLY A 21 8.39 -6.40 6.48
C GLY A 21 7.79 -5.87 5.16
N GLY A 22 8.10 -6.53 4.05
CA GLY A 22 7.55 -6.23 2.73
C GLY A 22 6.35 -7.09 2.31
N THR A 23 5.67 -7.74 3.26
CA THR A 23 4.54 -8.68 2.99
C THR A 23 3.49 -8.05 2.10
N ASP A 24 3.09 -6.81 2.35
CA ASP A 24 2.09 -6.09 1.55
C ASP A 24 2.51 -5.92 0.10
N ALA A 25 3.79 -5.60 -0.12
CA ALA A 25 4.33 -5.46 -1.48
C ALA A 25 4.33 -6.80 -2.23
N LEU A 26 4.74 -7.87 -1.56
CA LEU A 26 4.78 -9.21 -2.14
C LEU A 26 3.37 -9.69 -2.53
N LYS A 27 2.39 -9.50 -1.64
CA LYS A 27 1.00 -9.87 -1.89
C LYS A 27 0.40 -9.08 -3.05
N ALA A 28 0.47 -7.73 -2.99
CA ALA A 28 -0.10 -6.89 -4.03
C ALA A 28 0.54 -7.15 -5.40
N HIS A 29 1.86 -7.33 -5.44
CA HIS A 29 2.56 -7.65 -6.69
C HIS A 29 2.13 -9.02 -7.23
N GLY A 30 2.08 -10.04 -6.39
CA GLY A 30 1.62 -11.38 -6.77
C GLY A 30 0.20 -11.39 -7.33
N VAL A 31 -0.72 -10.66 -6.69
CA VAL A 31 -2.10 -10.49 -7.19
C VAL A 31 -2.13 -9.81 -8.56
N CYS A 32 -1.33 -8.75 -8.74
CA CYS A 32 -1.23 -8.07 -10.04
C CYS A 32 -0.67 -8.98 -11.14
N CYS A 33 0.35 -9.78 -10.85
CA CYS A 33 0.90 -10.76 -11.79
C CYS A 33 -0.16 -11.80 -12.18
N ALA A 34 -0.85 -12.38 -11.22
CA ALA A 34 -1.92 -13.35 -11.48
C ALA A 34 -3.08 -12.74 -12.29
N ALA A 35 -3.42 -11.48 -12.03
CA ALA A 35 -4.42 -10.76 -12.80
C ALA A 35 -3.99 -10.52 -14.25
N ALA A 36 -2.74 -10.11 -14.47
CA ALA A 36 -2.17 -9.93 -15.81
C ALA A 36 -2.13 -11.25 -16.60
N GLU A 37 -1.75 -12.35 -15.97
CA GLU A 37 -1.77 -13.68 -16.58
C GLU A 37 -3.19 -14.10 -16.99
N ARG A 38 -4.18 -13.94 -16.10
CA ARG A 38 -5.58 -14.26 -16.39
C ARG A 38 -6.17 -13.40 -17.51
N LEU A 39 -5.75 -12.15 -17.58
CA LEU A 39 -6.17 -11.21 -18.61
C LEU A 39 -5.50 -11.50 -19.98
N GLY A 40 -4.47 -12.34 -19.99
CA GLY A 40 -3.68 -12.63 -21.17
C GLY A 40 -2.77 -11.48 -21.60
N GLY A 41 -2.46 -10.55 -20.69
CA GLY A 41 -1.57 -9.41 -20.95
C GLY A 41 -1.71 -8.30 -19.93
N GLY A 42 -0.99 -7.21 -20.17
CA GLY A 42 -0.85 -6.08 -19.27
C GLY A 42 0.59 -5.92 -18.78
N ALA A 43 0.86 -4.81 -18.12
CA ALA A 43 2.16 -4.57 -17.52
C ALA A 43 2.00 -4.42 -16.00
N VAL A 44 2.75 -5.18 -15.24
CA VAL A 44 2.83 -5.03 -13.78
C VAL A 44 4.02 -4.15 -13.46
N PHE A 45 3.76 -2.99 -12.89
CA PHE A 45 4.79 -2.05 -12.49
C PHE A 45 5.43 -2.44 -11.16
N PRO A 46 6.64 -1.97 -10.85
CA PRO A 46 7.24 -2.15 -9.54
C PRO A 46 6.34 -1.59 -8.45
N SER A 47 6.27 -2.29 -7.32
CA SER A 47 5.46 -1.86 -6.19
C SER A 47 5.96 -0.54 -5.59
N LEU A 48 5.06 0.39 -5.33
CA LEU A 48 5.36 1.54 -4.48
C LEU A 48 5.28 1.09 -3.02
N VAL A 49 6.45 0.83 -2.44
CA VAL A 49 6.56 0.23 -1.10
C VAL A 49 6.59 1.26 0.04
N TRP A 50 6.75 2.53 -0.27
CA TRP A 50 6.85 3.61 0.70
C TRP A 50 5.51 4.28 0.98
N GLY A 51 4.46 3.47 1.11
CA GLY A 51 3.19 3.94 1.64
C GLY A 51 3.31 4.24 3.13
N LEU A 52 2.34 4.98 3.65
CA LEU A 52 2.28 5.29 5.07
C LEU A 52 1.89 4.02 5.85
N PRO A 53 2.77 3.48 6.69
CA PRO A 53 2.41 2.37 7.54
C PRO A 53 1.41 2.85 8.59
N ARG A 54 0.40 2.05 8.85
CA ARG A 54 -0.57 2.31 9.91
C ARG A 54 0.13 2.50 11.27
N ASP A 55 1.21 1.77 11.47
CA ASP A 55 1.93 1.72 12.74
C ASP A 55 2.76 2.96 13.05
N SER A 56 3.13 3.77 12.08
CA SER A 56 3.71 5.09 12.40
C SER A 56 2.72 5.99 13.16
N PHE A 57 1.42 5.68 13.04
CA PHE A 57 0.34 6.32 13.81
C PHE A 57 -0.03 5.52 15.07
N TYR A 58 -0.03 4.18 14.96
CA TYR A 58 -0.41 3.27 16.03
C TYR A 58 0.63 3.19 17.13
N VAL A 59 1.89 3.25 16.74
CA VAL A 59 3.03 3.16 17.65
C VAL A 59 2.99 4.32 18.67
N GLY A 60 2.38 5.46 18.32
CA GLY A 60 2.25 6.59 19.24
C GLY A 60 0.98 6.63 20.12
N THR A 61 -0.04 5.82 19.85
CA THR A 61 -1.38 6.04 20.43
C THR A 61 -2.08 4.82 21.04
N SER A 62 -1.57 3.60 20.86
CA SER A 62 -2.27 2.38 21.27
C SER A 62 -1.69 1.76 22.55
N SER A 63 -2.58 1.35 23.46
CA SER A 63 -2.24 0.57 24.66
C SER A 63 -1.69 -0.83 24.34
N SER A 64 -1.87 -1.32 23.11
CA SER A 64 -1.32 -2.59 22.60
C SER A 64 0.12 -2.49 22.11
N LEU A 65 0.72 -1.33 22.17
CA LEU A 65 2.10 -1.06 21.74
C LEU A 65 3.13 -2.01 22.39
N GLY A 66 2.95 -2.31 23.66
CA GLY A 66 3.83 -3.23 24.37
C GLY A 66 3.84 -4.64 23.77
N ASP A 67 2.73 -5.06 23.18
CA ASP A 67 2.56 -6.41 22.63
C ASP A 67 3.19 -6.56 21.24
N ILE A 68 3.22 -5.47 20.47
CA ILE A 68 3.81 -5.44 19.13
C ILE A 68 5.27 -4.97 19.18
N ALA A 69 5.56 -3.93 19.93
CA ALA A 69 6.89 -3.31 19.95
C ALA A 69 7.96 -4.20 20.59
N LYS A 70 7.62 -4.98 21.63
CA LYS A 70 8.58 -5.88 22.27
C LYS A 70 9.07 -7.01 21.36
N PRO A 71 8.18 -7.82 20.72
CA PRO A 71 8.61 -8.84 19.77
C PRO A 71 9.40 -8.25 18.60
N MET A 72 8.98 -7.09 18.11
CA MET A 72 9.66 -6.40 17.02
C MET A 72 11.06 -5.92 17.43
N ALA A 73 11.19 -5.28 18.58
CA ALA A 73 12.48 -4.83 19.13
C ALA A 73 13.43 -6.02 19.30
N SER A 74 12.94 -7.12 19.87
CA SER A 74 13.70 -8.34 20.05
C SER A 74 14.18 -8.92 18.71
N ALA A 75 13.30 -9.00 17.72
CA ALA A 75 13.64 -9.54 16.41
C ALA A 75 14.64 -8.67 15.63
N LEU A 76 14.60 -7.35 15.84
CA LEU A 76 15.49 -6.39 15.19
C LEU A 76 16.78 -6.14 15.99
N GLY A 77 16.95 -6.74 17.17
CA GLY A 77 18.11 -6.52 18.04
C GLY A 77 18.21 -5.07 18.54
N THR A 78 17.07 -4.42 18.79
CA THR A 78 16.97 -3.05 19.27
C THR A 78 16.09 -2.97 20.53
N ASP A 79 15.93 -1.79 21.08
CA ASP A 79 15.03 -1.55 22.22
C ASP A 79 13.70 -0.91 21.76
N VAL A 80 12.69 -1.04 22.63
CA VAL A 80 11.34 -0.52 22.35
C VAL A 80 11.34 1.00 22.23
N GLU A 81 12.14 1.68 23.05
CA GLU A 81 12.25 3.14 23.05
C GLU A 81 12.75 3.66 21.70
N ARG A 82 13.67 2.95 21.06
CA ARG A 82 14.15 3.29 19.73
C ARG A 82 13.10 3.08 18.65
N LEU A 83 12.28 2.04 18.75
CA LEU A 83 11.20 1.80 17.80
C LEU A 83 10.07 2.82 17.95
N VAL A 84 9.72 3.15 19.18
CA VAL A 84 8.57 4.02 19.50
C VAL A 84 8.96 5.50 19.46
N GLY A 85 10.18 5.81 19.84
CA GLY A 85 10.70 7.18 19.89
C GLY A 85 10.98 7.82 18.54
N THR A 86 10.78 7.11 17.46
CA THR A 86 11.11 7.59 16.11
C THR A 86 10.11 8.60 15.54
N GLY A 87 9.11 8.99 16.31
CA GLY A 87 8.02 9.89 15.84
C GLY A 87 8.45 11.26 15.32
N SER A 88 9.72 11.66 15.46
CA SER A 88 10.18 12.94 14.91
C SER A 88 11.69 13.14 15.04
N HIS A 89 12.49 12.27 14.49
CA HIS A 89 13.94 12.54 14.41
C HIS A 89 14.29 13.58 13.32
N GLY A 90 13.62 14.75 13.32
CA GLY A 90 13.83 15.78 12.33
C GLY A 90 13.36 15.43 10.93
N GLY A 91 12.56 14.36 10.82
CA GLY A 91 11.95 13.93 9.57
C GLY A 91 10.60 14.61 9.29
N MET A 92 9.98 14.21 8.20
CA MET A 92 8.64 14.67 7.82
C MET A 92 7.62 14.30 8.90
N ASP A 93 6.76 15.23 9.26
CA ASP A 93 5.58 14.92 10.05
C ASP A 93 4.58 14.06 9.23
N VAL A 94 3.53 13.55 9.88
CA VAL A 94 2.55 12.67 9.23
C VAL A 94 1.85 13.36 8.06
N GLN A 95 1.57 14.64 8.17
CA GLN A 95 0.91 15.40 7.10
C GLN A 95 1.85 15.61 5.91
N GLU A 96 3.12 15.89 6.17
CA GLU A 96 4.15 16.02 5.13
C GLU A 96 4.38 14.69 4.40
N GLN A 97 4.49 13.57 5.14
CA GLN A 97 4.58 12.23 4.56
C GLN A 97 3.42 11.93 3.64
N TRP A 98 2.22 12.34 4.05
CA TRP A 98 1.00 12.24 3.34
C TRP A 98 1.00 13.00 2.01
N LEU A 99 1.35 14.26 2.05
CA LEU A 99 1.43 15.10 0.86
C LEU A 99 2.50 14.57 -0.09
N PHE A 100 3.62 14.10 0.45
CA PHE A 100 4.68 13.46 -0.34
C PHE A 100 4.18 12.20 -1.05
N TYR A 101 3.50 11.31 -0.32
CA TYR A 101 2.96 10.09 -0.88
C TYR A 101 1.95 10.35 -2.00
N GLN A 102 1.05 11.30 -1.81
CA GLN A 102 0.09 11.68 -2.85
C GLN A 102 0.79 12.19 -4.12
N ARG A 103 1.83 13.00 -3.96
CA ARG A 103 2.64 13.48 -5.09
C ARG A 103 3.38 12.35 -5.80
N LEU A 104 3.96 11.44 -5.04
CA LEU A 104 4.63 10.25 -5.58
C LEU A 104 3.66 9.38 -6.39
N LEU A 105 2.49 9.10 -5.83
CA LEU A 105 1.46 8.34 -6.54
C LEU A 105 1.00 9.06 -7.80
N ARG A 106 0.73 10.36 -7.71
CA ARG A 106 0.34 11.17 -8.88
C ARG A 106 1.39 11.12 -9.98
N MET A 107 2.66 11.30 -9.64
CA MET A 107 3.78 11.22 -10.59
C MET A 107 3.87 9.84 -11.23
N SER A 108 3.67 8.76 -10.47
CA SER A 108 3.67 7.39 -10.98
C SER A 108 2.56 7.16 -11.99
N LEU A 109 1.35 7.66 -11.73
CA LEU A 109 0.23 7.58 -12.68
C LEU A 109 0.52 8.36 -13.96
N GLU A 110 1.13 9.53 -13.86
CA GLU A 110 1.54 10.35 -15.01
C GLU A 110 2.58 9.63 -15.88
N GLN A 111 3.57 8.99 -15.26
CA GLN A 111 4.57 8.22 -15.97
C GLN A 111 3.97 6.99 -16.67
N ILE A 112 3.09 6.25 -15.99
CA ILE A 112 2.39 5.10 -16.58
C ILE A 112 1.54 5.53 -17.78
N ALA A 113 0.81 6.62 -17.65
CA ALA A 113 0.05 7.19 -18.75
C ALA A 113 0.95 7.67 -19.89
N GLY A 114 2.14 8.20 -19.55
CA GLY A 114 3.19 8.61 -20.50
C GLY A 114 3.75 7.44 -21.33
N PHE A 115 3.78 6.22 -20.78
CA PHE A 115 4.09 5.00 -21.53
C PHE A 115 2.98 4.55 -22.48
N GLY A 116 1.84 5.23 -22.50
CA GLY A 116 0.74 4.96 -23.41
C GLY A 116 -0.41 4.16 -22.80
N PHE A 117 -0.31 3.73 -21.54
CA PHE A 117 -1.41 3.03 -20.87
C PHE A 117 -2.61 3.96 -20.66
N ARG A 118 -3.81 3.44 -20.97
CA ARG A 118 -5.07 4.16 -20.80
C ARG A 118 -6.00 3.53 -19.75
N SER A 119 -5.62 2.37 -19.25
CA SER A 119 -6.28 1.69 -18.14
C SER A 119 -5.23 1.36 -17.09
N ILE A 120 -5.42 1.86 -15.88
CA ILE A 120 -4.52 1.63 -14.74
C ILE A 120 -5.34 1.04 -13.61
N TYR A 121 -4.92 -0.10 -13.09
CA TYR A 121 -5.47 -0.68 -11.88
C TYR A 121 -4.47 -0.54 -10.74
N ILE A 122 -4.90 0.07 -9.65
CA ILE A 122 -4.13 0.23 -8.42
C ILE A 122 -4.54 -0.89 -7.46
N CYS A 123 -3.60 -1.76 -7.10
CA CYS A 123 -3.79 -2.82 -6.11
C CYS A 123 -3.15 -2.43 -4.79
N CYS A 124 -3.97 -2.18 -3.77
CA CYS A 124 -3.48 -1.81 -2.44
C CYS A 124 -3.26 -3.07 -1.59
N GLY A 125 -2.00 -3.41 -1.33
CA GLY A 125 -1.62 -4.50 -0.42
C GLY A 125 -1.67 -4.08 1.06
N HIS A 126 -1.71 -2.77 1.31
CA HIS A 126 -1.94 -2.18 2.62
C HIS A 126 -3.27 -1.45 2.59
N ASN A 127 -4.28 -1.99 3.26
CA ASN A 127 -5.66 -1.52 3.18
C ASN A 127 -5.86 0.00 3.41
N PRO A 128 -5.24 0.63 4.40
CA PRO A 128 -5.37 2.07 4.60
C PRO A 128 -5.01 2.89 3.37
N LEU A 129 -4.13 2.40 2.49
CA LEU A 129 -3.73 3.12 1.27
C LEU A 129 -4.89 3.31 0.27
N ILE A 130 -5.95 2.50 0.35
CA ILE A 130 -7.14 2.68 -0.50
C ILE A 130 -7.75 4.07 -0.31
N HIS A 131 -7.87 4.50 0.95
CA HIS A 131 -8.44 5.81 1.26
C HIS A 131 -7.62 6.96 0.71
N TRP A 132 -6.33 6.72 0.53
CA TRP A 132 -5.37 7.70 0.13
C TRP A 132 -5.11 7.69 -1.38
N ALA A 133 -5.11 6.54 -1.98
CA ALA A 133 -4.99 6.39 -3.43
C ALA A 133 -6.25 6.91 -4.15
N ARG A 134 -7.43 6.72 -3.55
CA ARG A 134 -8.71 7.09 -4.16
C ARG A 134 -8.80 8.55 -4.61
N PRO A 135 -8.54 9.56 -3.78
CA PRO A 135 -8.61 10.97 -4.20
C PRO A 135 -7.62 11.29 -5.32
N VAL A 136 -6.41 10.71 -5.25
CA VAL A 136 -5.37 10.91 -6.27
C VAL A 136 -5.80 10.30 -7.60
N ALA A 137 -6.31 9.06 -7.59
CA ALA A 137 -6.79 8.35 -8.76
C ALA A 137 -7.94 9.10 -9.46
N ILE A 138 -8.95 9.52 -8.69
CA ILE A 138 -10.12 10.27 -9.21
C ILE A 138 -9.68 11.60 -9.81
N THR A 139 -8.83 12.34 -9.10
CA THR A 139 -8.37 13.65 -9.56
C THR A 139 -7.52 13.52 -10.82
N PHE A 140 -6.66 12.51 -10.88
CA PHE A 140 -5.85 12.22 -12.06
C PHE A 140 -6.71 11.84 -13.27
N ALA A 141 -7.63 10.90 -13.12
CA ALA A 141 -8.52 10.47 -14.22
C ALA A 141 -9.38 11.63 -14.74
N ARG A 142 -9.83 12.52 -13.85
CA ARG A 142 -10.55 13.73 -14.23
C ARG A 142 -9.68 14.70 -15.02
N ALA A 143 -8.47 14.95 -14.56
CA ALA A 143 -7.53 15.87 -15.21
C ALA A 143 -7.13 15.39 -16.61
N THR A 144 -6.84 14.09 -16.78
CA THR A 144 -6.49 13.52 -18.09
C THR A 144 -7.67 13.57 -19.07
N ARG A 145 -8.89 13.35 -18.59
CA ARG A 145 -10.10 13.52 -19.41
C ARG A 145 -10.28 14.96 -19.88
N MET A 146 -10.09 15.92 -19.00
CA MET A 146 -10.17 17.35 -19.36
C MET A 146 -9.08 17.78 -20.35
N ALA A 147 -7.92 17.12 -20.31
CA ALA A 147 -6.84 17.36 -21.26
C ALA A 147 -7.01 16.61 -22.60
N GLY A 148 -8.12 15.91 -22.81
CA GLY A 148 -8.38 15.15 -24.04
C GLY A 148 -7.61 13.83 -24.16
N LEU A 149 -6.98 13.37 -23.09
CA LEU A 149 -6.22 12.12 -23.01
C LEU A 149 -6.79 11.23 -21.89
N PRO A 150 -8.01 10.70 -22.03
CA PRO A 150 -8.70 10.00 -20.96
C PRO A 150 -7.90 8.77 -20.53
N VAL A 151 -7.60 8.70 -19.23
CA VAL A 151 -7.05 7.53 -18.56
C VAL A 151 -8.08 7.07 -17.53
N THR A 152 -8.42 5.80 -17.59
CA THR A 152 -9.25 5.15 -16.56
C THR A 152 -8.33 4.67 -15.45
N VAL A 153 -8.65 5.01 -14.22
CA VAL A 153 -7.95 4.49 -13.04
C VAL A 153 -8.97 3.83 -12.13
N ASP A 154 -8.78 2.55 -11.90
CA ASP A 154 -9.54 1.80 -10.93
C ASP A 154 -8.62 1.36 -9.78
N PHE A 155 -9.19 1.06 -8.62
CA PHE A 155 -8.41 0.72 -7.43
C PHE A 155 -9.20 -0.21 -6.51
N GLY A 156 -8.47 -1.09 -5.83
CA GLY A 156 -9.04 -2.02 -4.86
C GLY A 156 -7.97 -2.57 -3.94
N GLY A 157 -8.43 -3.22 -2.87
CA GLY A 157 -7.57 -4.02 -2.02
C GLY A 157 -7.17 -5.33 -2.70
N GLU A 158 -6.12 -5.94 -2.22
CA GLU A 158 -5.69 -7.27 -2.67
C GLU A 158 -6.78 -8.33 -2.47
N TYR A 159 -7.56 -8.20 -1.41
CA TYR A 159 -8.67 -9.13 -1.09
C TYR A 159 -9.85 -8.96 -2.03
N ASP A 160 -10.15 -7.73 -2.45
CA ASP A 160 -11.18 -7.45 -3.46
C ASP A 160 -10.82 -8.11 -4.78
N ALA A 161 -9.57 -7.96 -5.19
CA ALA A 161 -9.03 -8.54 -6.42
C ALA A 161 -9.00 -10.08 -6.37
N ALA A 162 -8.83 -10.67 -5.18
CA ALA A 162 -8.88 -12.12 -4.98
C ALA A 162 -10.31 -12.66 -4.85
N GLY A 163 -11.34 -11.80 -4.89
CA GLY A 163 -12.74 -12.19 -4.66
C GLY A 163 -13.06 -12.56 -3.22
N LEU A 164 -12.16 -12.29 -2.30
CA LEU A 164 -12.31 -12.54 -0.88
C LEU A 164 -12.94 -11.32 -0.22
N ARG A 165 -14.25 -11.22 -0.31
CA ARG A 165 -15.02 -10.22 0.45
C ARG A 165 -15.12 -10.67 1.90
N GLY A 166 -14.20 -10.22 2.73
CA GLY A 166 -14.19 -10.42 4.17
C GLY A 166 -14.12 -9.09 4.90
N ASP A 167 -14.41 -9.14 6.18
CA ASP A 167 -14.30 -7.98 7.06
C ASP A 167 -12.83 -7.52 7.11
N HIS A 168 -12.54 -6.45 6.37
CA HIS A 168 -11.18 -5.99 6.09
C HIS A 168 -10.43 -5.52 7.35
N ASP A 169 -11.14 -5.30 8.45
CA ASP A 169 -10.55 -4.86 9.71
C ASP A 169 -9.82 -5.97 10.49
N THR A 170 -10.05 -7.24 10.13
CA THR A 170 -9.47 -8.38 10.85
C THR A 170 -8.14 -8.88 10.27
N CYS A 171 -7.78 -8.51 9.06
CA CYS A 171 -6.61 -9.05 8.38
C CYS A 171 -5.27 -8.53 8.90
N CYS A 172 -5.22 -7.30 9.37
CA CYS A 172 -3.99 -6.69 9.88
C CYS A 172 -3.75 -6.98 11.37
N SER A 173 -4.75 -7.46 12.08
CA SER A 173 -4.71 -7.74 13.52
C SER A 173 -4.65 -9.24 13.86
N ALA A 174 -4.58 -10.12 12.87
CA ALA A 174 -4.46 -11.55 13.12
C ALA A 174 -3.06 -11.89 13.66
N THR A 175 -2.87 -11.68 14.96
CA THR A 175 -1.85 -12.39 15.69
C THR A 175 -2.15 -13.91 15.62
N PRO A 176 -1.15 -14.79 15.67
CA PRO A 176 -1.35 -16.25 15.65
C PRO A 176 -2.33 -16.76 16.71
N GLU A 177 -2.56 -16.00 17.76
CA GLU A 177 -3.43 -16.32 18.90
C GLU A 177 -4.93 -16.21 18.59
N THR A 178 -5.32 -15.53 17.52
CA THR A 178 -6.74 -15.39 17.13
C THR A 178 -7.23 -16.47 16.17
N ARG A 179 -6.41 -17.48 15.87
CA ARG A 179 -6.75 -18.63 15.01
C ARG A 179 -6.75 -19.97 15.74
N ALA A 180 -6.94 -19.98 17.05
CA ALA A 180 -7.16 -21.20 17.82
C ALA A 180 -8.65 -21.49 18.00
#